data_b41aea707338d1ba77dc48cfb806e085
#
_entry.id   b41aea707338d1ba77dc48cfb806e085
#
_cell.length_a   1.000
_cell.length_b   1.000
_cell.length_c   1.000
_cell.angle_alpha   90.00
_cell.angle_beta   90.00
_cell.angle_gamma   90.00
#
_symmetry.space_group_name_H-M   'P 1'
#
loop_
_entity.id
_entity.type
_entity.pdbx_description
1 polymer ?
#
loop_
_entity_poly.entity_id
_entity_poly.type
_entity_poly.pdbx_seq_one_letter_code
_entity_poly.pdbx_strand_id
1 'polypeptide(L)'
;MFSRLSDKLQDVFKDLRGHGRISESNVNDALREVRLALLEADVHFKVAKDFIARVKDKALGEEVLRSVTPGQQIVKIFHDELAALLGGDAAPLNLGPQARILVVGLNGAGKTTTCAKLALHLKKLGRSPVLIACDLQR
;
A
#
# COMPACT_ATOMS: atom_id res chain seq x y z
N MET A 1 -5.66 7.33 -10.11
CA MET A 1 -5.65 5.85 -10.12
C MET A 1 -5.98 5.28 -8.73
N PHE A 2 -5.32 5.73 -7.68
CA PHE A 2 -5.58 5.21 -6.31
C PHE A 2 -6.85 5.76 -5.63
N SER A 3 -7.48 6.83 -6.11
CA SER A 3 -8.70 7.38 -5.50
C SER A 3 -9.83 6.35 -5.42
N ARG A 4 -10.11 5.67 -6.54
CA ARG A 4 -11.17 4.65 -6.59
C ARG A 4 -10.94 3.47 -5.63
N LEU A 5 -9.69 3.00 -5.52
CA LEU A 5 -9.34 1.96 -4.55
C LEU A 5 -9.51 2.47 -3.12
N SER A 6 -9.01 3.67 -2.83
CA SER A 6 -9.17 4.31 -1.52
C SER A 6 -10.63 4.47 -1.13
N ASP A 7 -11.46 4.97 -2.05
CA ASP A 7 -12.88 5.19 -1.81
C ASP A 7 -13.60 3.86 -1.49
N LYS A 8 -13.37 2.81 -2.29
CA LYS A 8 -13.93 1.48 -2.05
C LYS A 8 -13.48 0.88 -0.72
N LEU A 9 -12.20 0.99 -0.38
CA LEU A 9 -11.70 0.52 0.91
C LEU A 9 -12.31 1.29 2.08
N GLN A 10 -12.49 2.61 1.94
CA GLN A 10 -13.14 3.43 2.96
C GLN A 10 -14.60 3.04 3.18
N ASP A 11 -15.35 2.75 2.11
CA ASP A 11 -16.74 2.31 2.20
C ASP A 11 -16.84 0.98 2.94
N VAL A 12 -16.02 -0.02 2.60
CA VAL A 12 -15.95 -1.31 3.30
C VAL A 12 -15.59 -1.10 4.78
N PHE A 13 -14.62 -0.24 5.08
CA PHE A 13 -14.21 0.03 6.47
C PHE A 13 -15.26 0.80 7.26
N LYS A 14 -16.06 1.65 6.61
CA LYS A 14 -17.18 2.35 7.23
C LYS A 14 -18.28 1.38 7.59
N ASP A 15 -18.60 0.45 6.69
CA ASP A 15 -19.59 -0.60 6.93
C ASP A 15 -19.17 -1.50 8.09
N LEU A 16 -17.95 -2.03 8.09
CA LEU A 16 -17.41 -2.84 9.18
C LEU A 16 -17.44 -2.13 10.53
N ARG A 17 -17.16 -0.82 10.57
CA ARG A 17 -17.21 -0.03 11.81
C ARG A 17 -18.64 0.24 12.29
N GLY A 18 -19.63 0.21 11.40
CA GLY A 18 -21.05 0.38 11.72
C GLY A 18 -21.67 -0.81 12.43
N HIS A 19 -21.04 -1.99 12.36
CA HIS A 19 -21.54 -3.20 12.99
C HIS A 19 -21.08 -3.30 14.46
N GLY A 20 -22.01 -3.27 15.40
CA GLY A 20 -21.71 -3.46 16.83
C GLY A 20 -21.22 -4.87 17.18
N ARG A 21 -21.65 -5.88 16.41
CA ARG A 21 -21.13 -7.25 16.41
C ARG A 21 -20.77 -7.65 15.00
N ILE A 22 -19.62 -8.28 14.83
CA ILE A 22 -19.17 -8.79 13.54
C ILE A 22 -19.29 -10.31 13.54
N SER A 23 -19.97 -10.82 12.51
CA SER A 23 -20.05 -12.24 12.22
C SER A 23 -18.97 -12.64 11.19
N GLU A 24 -18.69 -13.93 11.11
CA GLU A 24 -17.82 -14.47 10.05
C GLU A 24 -18.35 -14.13 8.64
N SER A 25 -19.67 -14.08 8.46
CA SER A 25 -20.28 -13.67 7.19
C SER A 25 -19.91 -12.24 6.83
N ASN A 26 -20.05 -11.28 7.76
CA ASN A 26 -19.70 -9.88 7.52
C ASN A 26 -18.23 -9.73 7.13
N VAL A 27 -17.33 -10.48 7.77
CA VAL A 27 -15.88 -10.48 7.42
C VAL A 27 -15.67 -11.04 6.01
N ASN A 28 -16.31 -12.17 5.66
CA ASN A 28 -16.15 -12.76 4.34
C ASN A 28 -16.70 -11.85 3.22
N ASP A 29 -17.81 -11.16 3.44
CA ASP A 29 -18.37 -10.21 2.49
C ASP A 29 -17.43 -9.02 2.27
N ALA A 30 -16.93 -8.41 3.35
CA ALA A 30 -15.94 -7.34 3.30
C ALA A 30 -14.65 -7.77 2.56
N LEU A 31 -14.14 -8.96 2.86
CA LEU A 31 -12.96 -9.52 2.19
C LEU A 31 -13.17 -9.73 0.70
N ARG A 32 -14.38 -10.12 0.29
CA ARG A 32 -14.74 -10.26 -1.12
C ARG A 32 -14.71 -8.92 -1.84
N GLU A 33 -15.28 -7.88 -1.25
CA GLU A 33 -15.29 -6.54 -1.82
C GLU A 33 -13.87 -5.95 -1.92
N VAL A 34 -13.06 -6.09 -0.87
CA VAL A 34 -11.65 -5.67 -0.91
C VAL A 34 -10.87 -6.39 -2.00
N ARG A 35 -11.08 -7.72 -2.16
CA ARG A 35 -10.43 -8.48 -3.22
C ARG A 35 -10.80 -7.95 -4.60
N LEU A 36 -12.07 -7.65 -4.85
CA LEU A 36 -12.52 -7.09 -6.11
C LEU A 36 -11.88 -5.70 -6.35
N ALA A 37 -11.86 -4.84 -5.33
CA ALA A 37 -11.23 -3.53 -5.42
C ALA A 37 -9.73 -3.60 -5.75
N LEU A 38 -9.00 -4.56 -5.17
CA LEU A 38 -7.59 -4.79 -5.47
C LEU A 38 -7.38 -5.26 -6.92
N LEU A 39 -8.21 -6.18 -7.41
CA LEU A 39 -8.14 -6.67 -8.80
C LEU A 39 -8.48 -5.57 -9.81
N GLU A 40 -9.47 -4.73 -9.53
CA GLU A 40 -9.80 -3.55 -10.35
C GLU A 40 -8.71 -2.49 -10.37
N ALA A 41 -7.86 -2.47 -9.34
CA ALA A 41 -6.67 -1.62 -9.25
C ALA A 41 -5.42 -2.27 -9.86
N ASP A 42 -5.58 -3.31 -10.70
CA ASP A 42 -4.52 -4.06 -11.39
C ASP A 42 -3.52 -4.77 -10.45
N VAL A 43 -3.92 -5.05 -9.20
CA VAL A 43 -3.10 -5.88 -8.30
C VAL A 43 -3.09 -7.31 -8.81
N HIS A 44 -1.91 -7.91 -8.92
CA HIS A 44 -1.75 -9.28 -9.38
C HIS A 44 -2.56 -10.27 -8.54
N PHE A 45 -3.30 -11.17 -9.19
CA PHE A 45 -4.26 -12.10 -8.58
C PHE A 45 -3.68 -12.87 -7.38
N LYS A 46 -2.45 -13.40 -7.51
CA LYS A 46 -1.81 -14.14 -6.42
C LYS A 46 -1.56 -13.26 -5.19
N VAL A 47 -1.10 -12.02 -5.41
CA VAL A 47 -0.85 -11.05 -4.33
C VAL A 47 -2.15 -10.71 -3.61
N ALA A 48 -3.22 -10.41 -4.36
CA ALA A 48 -4.54 -10.15 -3.77
C ALA A 48 -5.07 -11.37 -2.99
N LYS A 49 -4.92 -12.58 -3.54
CA LYS A 49 -5.35 -13.82 -2.87
C LYS A 49 -4.60 -14.05 -1.55
N ASP A 50 -3.28 -13.94 -1.57
CA ASP A 50 -2.43 -14.18 -0.40
C ASP A 50 -2.67 -13.10 0.69
N PHE A 51 -2.90 -11.85 0.29
CA PHE A 51 -3.29 -10.78 1.18
C PHE A 51 -4.62 -11.07 1.88
N ILE A 52 -5.67 -11.41 1.11
CA ILE A 52 -6.99 -11.73 1.65
C ILE A 52 -6.94 -12.91 2.61
N ALA A 53 -6.15 -13.94 2.31
CA ALA A 53 -5.98 -15.09 3.21
C ALA A 53 -5.39 -14.66 4.57
N ARG A 54 -4.31 -13.88 4.57
CA ARG A 54 -3.69 -13.38 5.81
C ARG A 54 -4.64 -12.50 6.64
N VAL A 55 -5.37 -11.61 5.98
CA VAL A 55 -6.37 -10.76 6.67
C VAL A 55 -7.47 -11.62 7.27
N LYS A 56 -7.98 -12.62 6.52
CA LYS A 56 -9.02 -13.53 7.00
C LYS A 56 -8.59 -14.28 8.25
N ASP A 57 -7.41 -14.88 8.23
CA ASP A 57 -6.90 -15.66 9.37
C ASP A 57 -6.81 -14.81 10.63
N LYS A 58 -6.38 -13.56 10.53
CA LYS A 58 -6.31 -12.63 11.65
C LYS A 58 -7.66 -12.08 12.08
N ALA A 59 -8.53 -11.75 11.13
CA ALA A 59 -9.84 -11.16 11.39
C ALA A 59 -10.83 -12.13 12.03
N LEU A 60 -10.70 -13.43 11.78
CA LEU A 60 -11.52 -14.48 12.38
C LEU A 60 -10.93 -15.03 13.69
N GLY A 61 -9.85 -14.47 14.19
CA GLY A 61 -9.29 -14.81 15.51
C GLY A 61 -10.29 -14.52 16.64
N GLU A 62 -10.30 -15.39 17.66
CA GLU A 62 -11.25 -15.25 18.80
C GLU A 62 -11.14 -13.90 19.52
N GLU A 63 -9.95 -13.34 19.61
CA GLU A 63 -9.70 -12.04 20.24
C GLU A 63 -10.43 -10.90 19.51
N VAL A 64 -10.48 -10.97 18.17
CA VAL A 64 -11.16 -9.97 17.34
C VAL A 64 -12.67 -10.11 17.47
N LEU A 65 -13.19 -11.33 17.33
CA LEU A 65 -14.63 -11.59 17.36
C LEU A 65 -15.27 -11.32 18.75
N ARG A 66 -14.50 -11.48 19.83
CA ARG A 66 -14.92 -11.18 21.21
C ARG A 66 -14.67 -9.75 21.66
N SER A 67 -14.04 -8.93 20.83
CA SER A 67 -13.71 -7.54 21.15
C SER A 67 -14.96 -6.67 21.30
N VAL A 68 -14.85 -5.62 22.10
CA VAL A 68 -15.86 -4.55 22.21
C VAL A 68 -15.90 -3.68 20.94
N THR A 69 -14.80 -3.65 20.17
CA THR A 69 -14.66 -2.86 18.93
C THR A 69 -14.14 -3.72 17.77
N PRO A 70 -14.83 -4.79 17.37
CA PRO A 70 -14.30 -5.74 16.40
C PRO A 70 -14.07 -5.09 15.02
N GLY A 71 -14.93 -4.17 14.58
CA GLY A 71 -14.78 -3.48 13.31
C GLY A 71 -13.52 -2.62 13.25
N GLN A 72 -13.16 -1.95 14.35
CA GLN A 72 -11.92 -1.17 14.42
C GLN A 72 -10.68 -2.06 14.38
N GLN A 73 -10.73 -3.21 15.05
CA GLN A 73 -9.62 -4.19 15.02
C GLN A 73 -9.42 -4.76 13.63
N ILE A 74 -10.49 -5.09 12.90
CA ILE A 74 -10.39 -5.58 11.54
C ILE A 74 -9.79 -4.50 10.62
N VAL A 75 -10.22 -3.25 10.73
CA VAL A 75 -9.61 -2.13 9.97
C VAL A 75 -8.13 -1.99 10.27
N LYS A 76 -7.72 -2.15 11.54
CA LYS A 76 -6.31 -2.16 11.91
C LYS A 76 -5.55 -3.33 11.28
N ILE A 77 -6.14 -4.54 11.28
CA ILE A 77 -5.54 -5.71 10.62
C ILE A 77 -5.33 -5.45 9.13
N PHE A 78 -6.31 -4.88 8.43
CA PHE A 78 -6.17 -4.47 7.03
C PHE A 78 -5.02 -3.49 6.84
N HIS A 79 -4.94 -2.45 7.67
CA HIS A 79 -3.88 -1.46 7.61
C HIS A 79 -2.49 -2.10 7.79
N ASP A 80 -2.33 -2.93 8.81
CA ASP A 80 -1.05 -3.55 9.14
C ASP A 80 -0.61 -4.55 8.04
N GLU A 81 -1.54 -5.32 7.49
CA GLU A 81 -1.28 -6.23 6.37
C GLU A 81 -0.97 -5.50 5.06
N LEU A 82 -1.62 -4.36 4.79
CA LEU A 82 -1.29 -3.51 3.65
C LEU A 82 0.09 -2.88 3.79
N ALA A 83 0.43 -2.37 4.96
CA ALA A 83 1.76 -1.83 5.26
C ALA A 83 2.85 -2.90 5.07
N ALA A 84 2.63 -4.11 5.60
CA ALA A 84 3.53 -5.24 5.40
C ALA A 84 3.67 -5.65 3.94
N LEU A 85 2.57 -5.65 3.18
CA LEU A 85 2.57 -5.96 1.74
C LEU A 85 3.37 -4.93 0.93
N LEU A 86 3.33 -3.66 1.34
CA LEU A 86 4.06 -2.56 0.70
C LEU A 86 5.54 -2.49 1.14
N GLY A 87 6.00 -3.39 2.00
CA GLY A 87 7.40 -3.50 2.41
C GLY A 87 7.69 -3.14 3.87
N GLY A 88 6.67 -2.66 4.62
CA GLY A 88 6.82 -2.31 6.04
C GLY A 88 7.70 -1.07 6.25
N ASP A 89 8.86 -1.24 6.85
CA ASP A 89 9.78 -0.15 7.17
C ASP A 89 10.48 0.43 5.93
N ALA A 90 10.86 1.70 6.02
CA ALA A 90 11.60 2.38 4.96
C ALA A 90 12.97 1.72 4.74
N ALA A 91 13.20 1.19 3.54
CA ALA A 91 14.49 0.67 3.15
C ALA A 91 15.44 1.80 2.73
N PRO A 92 16.70 1.82 3.19
CA PRO A 92 17.67 2.79 2.73
C PRO A 92 18.04 2.54 1.26
N LEU A 93 18.40 3.61 0.56
CA LEU A 93 18.95 3.49 -0.78
C LEU A 93 20.31 2.77 -0.73
N ASN A 94 20.45 1.71 -1.52
CA ASN A 94 21.74 1.03 -1.66
C ASN A 94 22.69 1.87 -2.55
N LEU A 95 23.43 2.74 -1.93
CA LEU A 95 24.34 3.69 -2.57
C LEU A 95 25.80 3.24 -2.41
N GLY A 96 26.26 2.37 -3.29
CA GLY A 96 27.69 2.09 -3.41
C GLY A 96 28.52 3.34 -3.79
N PRO A 97 29.84 3.21 -3.92
CA PRO A 97 30.73 4.34 -4.26
C PRO A 97 30.36 5.05 -5.57
N GLN A 98 29.83 4.32 -6.54
CA GLN A 98 29.39 4.81 -7.85
C GLN A 98 27.98 4.33 -8.17
N ALA A 99 27.02 4.75 -7.37
CA ALA A 99 25.62 4.37 -7.58
C ALA A 99 25.05 5.06 -8.83
N ARG A 100 24.35 4.28 -9.65
CA ARG A 100 23.60 4.76 -10.81
C ARG A 100 22.11 4.50 -10.55
N ILE A 101 21.29 5.56 -10.62
CA ILE A 101 19.86 5.49 -10.37
C ILE A 101 19.13 5.87 -11.64
N LEU A 102 18.33 4.94 -12.18
CA LEU A 102 17.43 5.19 -13.31
C LEU A 102 16.01 5.41 -12.78
N VAL A 103 15.44 6.59 -13.08
CA VAL A 103 14.05 6.91 -12.73
C VAL A 103 13.16 6.76 -13.96
N VAL A 104 12.21 5.83 -13.90
CA VAL A 104 11.30 5.51 -15.00
C VAL A 104 9.85 5.77 -14.60
N GLY A 105 8.98 6.04 -15.58
CA GLY A 105 7.56 6.26 -15.34
C GLY A 105 6.89 6.99 -16.51
N LEU A 106 5.56 7.07 -16.48
CA LEU A 106 4.76 7.76 -17.48
C LEU A 106 4.97 9.28 -17.46
N ASN A 107 4.52 9.95 -18.51
CA ASN A 107 4.55 11.42 -18.57
C ASN A 107 3.69 12.00 -17.42
N GLY A 108 4.21 13.04 -16.77
CA GLY A 108 3.54 13.64 -15.61
C GLY A 108 3.70 12.89 -14.27
N ALA A 109 4.33 11.70 -14.23
CA ALA A 109 4.52 10.93 -13.00
C ALA A 109 5.49 11.57 -11.98
N GLY A 110 6.10 12.71 -12.29
CA GLY A 110 6.98 13.43 -11.36
C GLY A 110 8.45 13.00 -11.40
N LYS A 111 8.90 12.29 -12.46
CA LYS A 111 10.29 11.82 -12.60
C LYS A 111 11.33 12.91 -12.37
N THR A 112 11.23 14.02 -13.11
CA THR A 112 12.17 15.15 -13.03
C THR A 112 12.19 15.76 -11.63
N THR A 113 11.02 15.97 -11.03
CA THR A 113 10.89 16.51 -9.68
C THR A 113 11.51 15.56 -8.64
N THR A 114 11.30 14.25 -8.81
CA THR A 114 11.90 13.23 -7.93
C THR A 114 13.40 13.21 -8.05
N CYS A 115 13.96 13.26 -9.29
CA CYS A 115 15.40 13.35 -9.51
C CYS A 115 16.02 14.58 -8.83
N ALA A 116 15.39 15.74 -8.97
CA ALA A 116 15.90 16.97 -8.34
C ALA A 116 15.90 16.88 -6.81
N LYS A 117 14.78 16.39 -6.21
CA LYS A 117 14.66 16.22 -4.76
C LYS A 117 15.66 15.17 -4.24
N LEU A 118 15.81 14.07 -4.96
CA LEU A 118 16.80 13.02 -4.62
C LEU A 118 18.22 13.55 -4.67
N ALA A 119 18.58 14.30 -5.70
CA ALA A 119 19.89 14.93 -5.81
C ALA A 119 20.18 15.88 -4.64
N LEU A 120 19.20 16.71 -4.26
CA LEU A 120 19.33 17.57 -3.08
C LEU A 120 19.49 16.77 -1.78
N HIS A 121 18.76 15.68 -1.63
CA HIS A 121 18.88 14.79 -0.48
C HIS A 121 20.28 14.15 -0.42
N LEU A 122 20.77 13.61 -1.54
CA LEU A 122 22.09 13.01 -1.63
C LEU A 122 23.21 14.03 -1.37
N LYS A 123 23.04 15.27 -1.84
CA LYS A 123 23.99 16.36 -1.54
C LYS A 123 24.06 16.67 -0.05
N LYS A 124 22.93 16.65 0.66
CA LYS A 124 22.90 16.79 2.14
C LYS A 124 23.61 15.64 2.86
N LEU A 125 23.66 14.46 2.26
CA LEU A 125 24.41 13.30 2.76
C LEU A 125 25.90 13.30 2.35
N GLY A 126 26.43 14.44 1.84
CA GLY A 126 27.82 14.59 1.45
C GLY A 126 28.19 13.92 0.12
N ARG A 127 27.19 13.52 -0.71
CA ARG A 127 27.44 12.96 -2.04
C ARG A 127 27.47 14.04 -3.12
N SER A 128 28.09 13.75 -4.25
CA SER A 128 28.16 14.64 -5.43
C SER A 128 27.32 14.04 -6.57
N PRO A 129 25.98 14.21 -6.55
CA PRO A 129 25.11 13.66 -7.58
C PRO A 129 25.25 14.42 -8.89
N VAL A 130 25.22 13.68 -10.00
CA VAL A 130 25.11 14.21 -11.36
C VAL A 130 23.75 13.83 -11.91
N LEU A 131 23.04 14.79 -12.51
CA LEU A 131 21.77 14.57 -13.18
C LEU A 131 21.99 14.49 -14.69
N ILE A 132 21.44 13.45 -15.30
CA ILE A 132 21.50 13.23 -16.74
C ILE A 132 20.05 13.21 -17.26
N ALA A 133 19.74 14.11 -18.19
CA ALA A 133 18.44 14.12 -18.88
C ALA A 133 18.54 13.16 -20.08
N CYS A 134 17.78 12.06 -20.00
CA CYS A 134 17.67 11.08 -21.09
C CYS A 134 16.32 11.21 -21.84
N ASP A 135 15.47 12.15 -21.46
CA ASP A 135 14.17 12.42 -22.09
C ASP A 135 14.37 13.55 -23.13
N LEU A 136 14.51 13.15 -24.38
CA LEU A 136 14.77 14.06 -25.52
C LEU A 136 13.48 14.61 -26.16
N GLN A 137 12.31 14.21 -25.67
CA GLN A 137 11.00 14.61 -26.28
C GLN A 137 10.31 15.73 -25.49
N ARG A 138 11.01 16.47 -24.69
CA ARG A 138 10.51 17.63 -23.96
C ARG A 138 11.17 18.91 -24.42
#